data_a73e78c7376efbbe48acb37141c5f03c
#
_entry.id   a73e78c7376efbbe48acb37141c5f03c
#
_cell.length_a   1.000
_cell.length_b   1.000
_cell.length_c   1.000
_cell.angle_alpha   90.00
_cell.angle_beta   90.00
_cell.angle_gamma   90.00
#
_symmetry.space_group_name_H-M   'P 1'
#
loop_
_entity.id
_entity.type
_entity.pdbx_description
1 polymer ?
#
loop_
_entity_poly.entity_id
_entity_poly.type
_entity_poly.pdbx_seq_one_letter_code
_entity_poly.pdbx_strand_id
1 'polypeptide(L)'
;MSWEQEVKEIERRRYLAQQQGGKEGIAKQHARGRMTIRERIDVLLDDGTFQEHGRATASPVYDENDELIEYVPANYVVGFGQVDKRRIVAAGEDFTLKGGSPNAAGLRKSVYAEHLAVQYKTPLVRMLEGGGGSVKGSNKKGGTVGEPVFTEPRFKICLLYTSDAADEVD
;
A
#
# COMPACT_ATOMS: atom_id res chain seq x y z
N MET A 1 18.89 -19.82 24.75
CA MET A 1 18.97 -18.93 23.58
C MET A 1 17.89 -17.88 23.75
N SER A 2 18.23 -16.59 23.64
CA SER A 2 17.27 -15.50 23.72
C SER A 2 16.96 -15.03 22.28
N TRP A 3 15.70 -14.82 21.95
CA TRP A 3 15.24 -14.28 20.65
C TRP A 3 15.09 -12.75 20.67
N GLU A 4 15.67 -12.09 21.66
CA GLU A 4 15.49 -10.64 21.85
C GLU A 4 16.05 -9.80 20.70
N GLN A 5 17.16 -10.25 20.11
CA GLN A 5 17.81 -9.55 19.03
C GLN A 5 16.98 -9.63 17.74
N GLU A 6 16.47 -10.82 17.43
CA GLU A 6 15.60 -11.06 16.27
C GLU A 6 14.27 -10.31 16.40
N VAL A 7 13.68 -10.29 17.59
CA VAL A 7 12.45 -9.53 17.87
C VAL A 7 12.69 -8.02 17.65
N LYS A 8 13.79 -7.49 18.19
CA LYS A 8 14.15 -6.08 17.98
C LYS A 8 14.35 -5.73 16.50
N GLU A 9 14.97 -6.63 15.73
CA GLU A 9 15.16 -6.41 14.29
C GLU A 9 13.82 -6.45 13.53
N ILE A 10 12.90 -7.36 13.87
CA ILE A 10 11.55 -7.38 13.29
C ILE A 10 10.80 -6.08 13.60
N GLU A 11 10.87 -5.61 14.83
CA GLU A 11 10.24 -4.34 15.23
C GLU A 11 10.84 -3.15 14.52
N ARG A 12 12.16 -3.10 14.38
CA ARG A 12 12.87 -2.09 13.59
C ARG A 12 12.39 -2.06 12.14
N ARG A 13 12.29 -3.23 11.48
CA ARG A 13 11.81 -3.33 10.10
C ARG A 13 10.36 -2.91 9.96
N ARG A 14 9.50 -3.27 10.90
CA ARG A 14 8.11 -2.79 10.95
C ARG A 14 8.03 -1.28 11.07
N TYR A 15 8.84 -0.71 11.94
CA TYR A 15 8.94 0.74 12.11
C TYR A 15 9.40 1.43 10.80
N LEU A 16 10.48 0.95 10.19
CA LEU A 16 11.00 1.50 8.93
C LEU A 16 9.97 1.42 7.79
N ALA A 17 9.26 0.30 7.68
CA ALA A 17 8.22 0.13 6.66
C ALA A 17 7.02 1.06 6.84
N GLN A 18 6.79 1.59 8.03
CA GLN A 18 5.70 2.52 8.31
C GLN A 18 6.05 3.98 8.08
N GLN A 19 7.32 4.30 7.83
CA GLN A 19 7.77 5.69 7.64
C GLN A 19 7.28 6.32 6.35
N GLN A 20 6.60 5.56 5.49
CA GLN A 20 6.10 6.05 4.21
C GLN A 20 7.25 6.69 3.39
N GLY A 21 7.04 7.81 2.73
CA GLY A 21 8.08 8.60 2.07
C GLY A 21 8.89 9.50 3.02
N GLY A 22 8.85 9.21 4.33
CA GLY A 22 9.50 10.02 5.35
C GLY A 22 8.81 11.38 5.57
N LYS A 23 9.36 12.16 6.48
CA LYS A 23 8.79 13.47 6.84
C LYS A 23 8.61 14.40 5.64
N GLU A 24 9.56 14.39 4.71
CA GLU A 24 9.50 15.24 3.51
C GLU A 24 8.40 14.81 2.54
N GLY A 25 8.26 13.49 2.29
CA GLY A 25 7.20 12.94 1.45
C GLY A 25 5.80 13.24 2.00
N ILE A 26 5.62 13.06 3.30
CA ILE A 26 4.37 13.39 4.00
C ILE A 26 4.08 14.90 3.91
N ALA A 27 5.07 15.75 4.19
CA ALA A 27 4.89 17.21 4.10
C ALA A 27 4.52 17.67 2.69
N LYS A 28 5.10 17.07 1.65
CA LYS A 28 4.73 17.36 0.25
C LYS A 28 3.28 16.96 -0.07
N GLN A 29 2.79 15.85 0.51
CA GLN A 29 1.41 15.41 0.34
C GLN A 29 0.44 16.40 1.01
N HIS A 30 0.74 16.78 2.25
CA HIS A 30 -0.07 17.76 2.99
C HIS A 30 -0.06 19.16 2.34
N ALA A 31 1.08 19.62 1.81
CA ALA A 31 1.18 20.90 1.09
C ALA A 31 0.27 20.97 -0.16
N ARG A 32 -0.16 19.83 -0.69
CA ARG A 32 -1.13 19.73 -1.79
C ARG A 32 -2.58 19.62 -1.30
N GLY A 33 -2.83 19.76 0.00
CA GLY A 33 -4.14 19.57 0.61
C GLY A 33 -4.63 18.12 0.64
N ARG A 34 -3.72 17.14 0.53
CA ARG A 34 -4.06 15.72 0.45
C ARG A 34 -3.62 14.98 1.70
N MET A 35 -4.45 14.07 2.18
CA MET A 35 -4.10 13.11 3.23
C MET A 35 -3.17 12.01 2.67
N THR A 36 -2.31 11.46 3.53
CA THR A 36 -1.60 10.21 3.24
C THR A 36 -2.57 9.04 3.22
N ILE A 37 -2.14 7.90 2.65
CA ILE A 37 -2.98 6.70 2.65
C ILE A 37 -3.32 6.22 4.05
N ARG A 38 -2.40 6.36 5.03
CA ARG A 38 -2.66 5.96 6.41
C ARG A 38 -3.73 6.82 7.06
N GLU A 39 -3.66 8.14 6.88
CA GLU A 39 -4.68 9.07 7.36
C GLU A 39 -6.05 8.81 6.71
N ARG A 40 -6.09 8.45 5.42
CA ARG A 40 -7.34 8.07 4.75
C ARG A 40 -7.94 6.79 5.32
N ILE A 41 -7.10 5.80 5.64
CA ILE A 41 -7.53 4.56 6.28
C ILE A 41 -8.08 4.85 7.67
N ASP A 42 -7.42 5.70 8.44
CA ASP A 42 -7.86 6.10 9.79
C ASP A 42 -9.20 6.85 9.76
N VAL A 43 -9.43 7.70 8.74
CA VAL A 43 -10.72 8.40 8.55
C VAL A 43 -11.83 7.47 8.07
N LEU A 44 -11.49 6.45 7.26
CA LEU A 44 -12.47 5.52 6.71
C LEU A 44 -12.98 4.51 7.73
N LEU A 45 -12.09 4.02 8.60
CA LEU A 45 -12.38 2.88 9.47
C LEU A 45 -12.81 3.31 10.87
N ASP A 46 -13.58 2.45 11.51
CA ASP A 46 -13.87 2.57 12.93
C ASP A 46 -12.57 2.54 13.75
N ASP A 47 -12.47 3.39 14.76
CA ASP A 47 -11.28 3.59 15.57
C ASP A 47 -10.67 2.27 16.06
N GLY A 48 -9.35 2.11 15.84
CA GLY A 48 -8.58 0.97 16.34
C GLY A 48 -8.87 -0.38 15.66
N THR A 49 -9.70 -0.41 14.61
CA THR A 49 -10.07 -1.67 13.95
C THR A 49 -9.10 -2.10 12.85
N PHE A 50 -8.17 -1.22 12.43
CA PHE A 50 -7.25 -1.52 11.34
C PHE A 50 -6.21 -2.58 11.72
N GLN A 51 -6.23 -3.68 11.00
CA GLN A 51 -5.27 -4.79 11.10
C GLN A 51 -4.47 -4.87 9.82
N GLU A 52 -3.33 -4.14 9.76
CA GLU A 52 -2.49 -4.10 8.57
C GLU A 52 -1.81 -5.44 8.30
N HIS A 53 -1.89 -5.91 7.07
CA HIS A 53 -1.17 -7.05 6.54
C HIS A 53 0.12 -6.64 5.85
N GLY A 54 1.20 -7.40 6.06
CA GLY A 54 2.50 -7.12 5.47
C GLY A 54 3.12 -5.80 5.99
N ARG A 55 3.03 -5.54 7.29
CA ARG A 55 3.56 -4.31 7.94
C ARG A 55 5.07 -4.12 7.75
N ALA A 56 5.82 -5.20 7.52
CA ALA A 56 7.26 -5.15 7.27
C ALA A 56 7.61 -5.36 5.80
N THR A 57 6.64 -5.23 4.88
CA THR A 57 6.91 -5.40 3.46
C THR A 57 7.67 -4.20 2.91
N ALA A 58 8.87 -4.46 2.39
CA ALA A 58 9.76 -3.45 1.83
C ALA A 58 10.74 -4.09 0.85
N SER A 59 11.58 -3.28 0.24
CA SER A 59 12.74 -3.70 -0.53
C SER A 59 14.00 -3.32 0.26
N PRO A 60 14.63 -4.28 0.97
CA PRO A 60 15.86 -4.02 1.70
C PRO A 60 17.06 -3.92 0.75
N VAL A 61 18.01 -3.08 1.08
CA VAL A 61 19.32 -3.00 0.44
C VAL A 61 20.38 -3.25 1.51
N TYR A 62 21.29 -4.15 1.21
CA TYR A 62 22.39 -4.54 2.10
C TYR A 62 23.73 -4.11 1.50
N ASP A 63 24.71 -3.86 2.34
CA ASP A 63 26.09 -3.63 1.93
C ASP A 63 26.85 -4.96 1.72
N GLU A 64 28.18 -4.84 1.48
CA GLU A 64 29.08 -5.98 1.25
C GLU A 64 29.27 -6.87 2.50
N ASN A 65 28.87 -6.40 3.68
CA ASN A 65 28.94 -7.11 4.95
C ASN A 65 27.59 -7.66 5.41
N ASP A 66 26.57 -7.66 4.51
CA ASP A 66 25.18 -8.02 4.81
C ASP A 66 24.50 -7.12 5.86
N GLU A 67 25.01 -5.88 6.03
CA GLU A 67 24.37 -4.88 6.89
C GLU A 67 23.28 -4.12 6.14
N LEU A 68 22.11 -3.93 6.79
CA LEU A 68 20.97 -3.23 6.22
C LEU A 68 21.25 -1.72 6.12
N ILE A 69 21.47 -1.20 4.90
CA ILE A 69 21.74 0.21 4.63
C ILE A 69 20.51 0.99 4.19
N GLU A 70 19.54 0.35 3.54
CA GLU A 70 18.30 1.01 3.12
C GLU A 70 17.12 0.03 3.23
N TYR A 71 15.97 0.55 3.63
CA TYR A 71 14.73 -0.21 3.74
C TYR A 71 13.59 0.59 3.09
N VAL A 72 13.39 0.39 1.78
CA VAL A 72 12.37 1.10 1.00
C VAL A 72 11.01 0.47 1.24
N PRO A 73 10.06 1.15 1.91
CA PRO A 73 8.74 0.60 2.16
C PRO A 73 8.00 0.24 0.88
N ALA A 74 7.10 -0.74 0.97
CA ALA A 74 6.10 -0.95 -0.06
C ALA A 74 5.19 0.28 -0.14
N ASN A 75 5.01 0.82 -1.35
CA ASN A 75 4.13 1.96 -1.57
C ASN A 75 2.65 1.56 -1.69
N TYR A 76 2.23 0.63 -0.87
CA TYR A 76 0.85 0.15 -0.80
C TYR A 76 0.53 -0.35 0.61
N VAL A 77 -0.60 0.09 1.15
CA VAL A 77 -1.10 -0.33 2.46
C VAL A 77 -2.34 -1.20 2.25
N VAL A 78 -2.46 -2.28 3.00
CA VAL A 78 -3.62 -3.18 2.95
C VAL A 78 -3.86 -3.81 4.32
N GLY A 79 -5.11 -3.98 4.68
CA GLY A 79 -5.49 -4.66 5.91
C GLY A 79 -6.99 -4.83 6.04
N PHE A 80 -7.40 -5.55 7.07
CA PHE A 80 -8.79 -5.57 7.49
C PHE A 80 -9.10 -4.39 8.39
N GLY A 81 -10.35 -3.93 8.35
CA GLY A 81 -10.91 -2.98 9.28
C GLY A 81 -12.41 -3.06 9.30
N GLN A 82 -13.06 -2.15 9.99
CA GLN A 82 -14.51 -2.06 10.05
C GLN A 82 -14.98 -0.67 9.64
N VAL A 83 -16.13 -0.61 8.98
CA VAL A 83 -16.91 0.60 8.75
C VAL A 83 -18.30 0.33 9.26
N ASP A 84 -18.76 1.12 10.22
CA ASP A 84 -20.03 0.88 10.92
C ASP A 84 -20.16 -0.57 11.41
N LYS A 85 -19.08 -1.10 12.01
CA LYS A 85 -18.96 -2.49 12.52
C LYS A 85 -19.01 -3.57 11.43
N ARG A 86 -19.00 -3.21 10.17
CA ARG A 86 -18.94 -4.15 9.04
C ARG A 86 -17.51 -4.33 8.58
N ARG A 87 -17.06 -5.58 8.54
CA ARG A 87 -15.69 -5.92 8.12
C ARG A 87 -15.50 -5.63 6.64
N ILE A 88 -14.39 -4.96 6.34
CA ILE A 88 -13.91 -4.71 4.97
C ILE A 88 -12.42 -4.99 4.86
N VAL A 89 -11.93 -5.13 3.63
CA VAL A 89 -10.52 -4.94 3.30
C VAL A 89 -10.35 -3.50 2.86
N ALA A 90 -9.50 -2.73 3.56
CA ALA A 90 -9.11 -1.39 3.17
C ALA A 90 -7.71 -1.44 2.54
N ALA A 91 -7.53 -0.81 1.40
CA ALA A 91 -6.26 -0.81 0.68
C ALA A 91 -6.04 0.49 -0.10
N GLY A 92 -4.78 0.85 -0.34
CA GLY A 92 -4.48 2.01 -1.17
C GLY A 92 -3.02 2.27 -1.40
N GLU A 93 -2.74 3.13 -2.36
CA GLU A 93 -1.40 3.54 -2.78
C GLU A 93 -0.81 4.58 -1.83
N ASP A 94 0.48 4.42 -1.50
CA ASP A 94 1.24 5.43 -0.76
C ASP A 94 1.92 6.40 -1.72
N PHE A 95 1.29 7.54 -1.92
CA PHE A 95 1.74 8.59 -2.83
C PHE A 95 2.93 9.40 -2.29
N THR A 96 3.24 9.25 -1.01
CA THR A 96 4.43 9.88 -0.41
C THR A 96 5.72 9.24 -0.92
N LEU A 97 5.63 8.01 -1.46
CA LEU A 97 6.73 7.27 -2.06
C LEU A 97 6.67 7.36 -3.59
N LYS A 98 7.63 8.04 -4.20
CA LYS A 98 7.81 8.14 -5.67
C LYS A 98 6.54 8.52 -6.44
N GLY A 99 5.67 9.34 -5.82
CA GLY A 99 4.41 9.77 -6.43
C GLY A 99 3.46 8.60 -6.74
N GLY A 100 3.41 7.58 -5.87
CA GLY A 100 2.53 6.43 -6.03
C GLY A 100 2.96 5.43 -7.12
N SER A 101 4.07 5.70 -7.83
CA SER A 101 4.57 4.77 -8.86
C SER A 101 4.85 3.40 -8.25
N PRO A 102 4.21 2.32 -8.73
CA PRO A 102 4.29 1.00 -8.08
C PRO A 102 5.73 0.50 -7.99
N ASN A 103 6.13 0.04 -6.81
CA ASN A 103 7.31 -0.79 -6.64
C ASN A 103 6.90 -2.27 -6.56
N ALA A 104 7.84 -3.19 -6.74
CA ALA A 104 7.54 -4.64 -6.76
C ALA A 104 6.84 -5.12 -5.47
N ALA A 105 7.20 -4.55 -4.32
CA ALA A 105 6.59 -4.87 -3.04
C ALA A 105 5.15 -4.33 -2.94
N GLY A 106 4.91 -3.11 -3.41
CA GLY A 106 3.58 -2.48 -3.47
C GLY A 106 2.65 -3.23 -4.42
N LEU A 107 3.13 -3.61 -5.59
CA LEU A 107 2.35 -4.38 -6.56
C LEU A 107 1.88 -5.72 -5.98
N ARG A 108 2.76 -6.46 -5.29
CA ARG A 108 2.37 -7.70 -4.61
C ARG A 108 1.29 -7.48 -3.56
N LYS A 109 1.37 -6.41 -2.77
CA LYS A 109 0.34 -6.06 -1.78
C LYS A 109 -0.98 -5.68 -2.44
N SER A 110 -0.95 -5.02 -3.59
CA SER A 110 -2.15 -4.64 -4.33
C SER A 110 -2.91 -5.88 -4.82
N VAL A 111 -2.23 -6.84 -5.43
CA VAL A 111 -2.82 -8.14 -5.81
C VAL A 111 -3.32 -8.91 -4.59
N TYR A 112 -2.52 -8.92 -3.52
CA TYR A 112 -2.90 -9.59 -2.28
C TYR A 112 -4.18 -9.03 -1.64
N ALA A 113 -4.46 -7.73 -1.80
CA ALA A 113 -5.71 -7.13 -1.33
C ALA A 113 -6.94 -7.77 -1.97
N GLU A 114 -6.86 -8.08 -3.26
CA GLU A 114 -7.94 -8.77 -3.98
C GLU A 114 -8.13 -10.21 -3.46
N HIS A 115 -7.03 -10.93 -3.31
CA HIS A 115 -7.06 -12.29 -2.76
C HIS A 115 -7.66 -12.33 -1.36
N LEU A 116 -7.30 -11.38 -0.47
CA LEU A 116 -7.91 -11.28 0.86
C LEU A 116 -9.41 -11.09 0.78
N ALA A 117 -9.87 -10.15 -0.04
CA ALA A 117 -11.29 -9.85 -0.15
C ALA A 117 -12.09 -11.06 -0.66
N VAL A 118 -11.57 -11.75 -1.68
CA VAL A 118 -12.21 -12.96 -2.23
C VAL A 118 -12.18 -14.12 -1.23
N GLN A 119 -11.03 -14.38 -0.61
CA GLN A 119 -10.85 -15.48 0.34
C GLN A 119 -11.79 -15.35 1.55
N TYR A 120 -11.92 -14.13 2.08
CA TYR A 120 -12.74 -13.85 3.25
C TYR A 120 -14.15 -13.38 2.92
N LYS A 121 -14.51 -13.32 1.63
CA LYS A 121 -15.83 -12.86 1.13
C LYS A 121 -16.21 -11.50 1.73
N THR A 122 -15.24 -10.59 1.72
CA THR A 122 -15.32 -9.28 2.37
C THR A 122 -15.18 -8.18 1.31
N PRO A 123 -15.98 -7.10 1.37
CA PRO A 123 -15.81 -5.99 0.44
C PRO A 123 -14.39 -5.42 0.45
N LEU A 124 -13.89 -5.02 -0.71
CA LEU A 124 -12.62 -4.30 -0.87
C LEU A 124 -12.89 -2.84 -1.16
N VAL A 125 -12.40 -1.96 -0.30
CA VAL A 125 -12.32 -0.52 -0.56
C VAL A 125 -10.89 -0.20 -0.96
N ARG A 126 -10.69 0.23 -2.22
CA ARG A 126 -9.39 0.57 -2.76
C ARG A 126 -9.31 2.08 -3.02
N MET A 127 -8.38 2.73 -2.34
CA MET A 127 -8.14 4.17 -2.47
C MET A 127 -6.97 4.39 -3.44
N LEU A 128 -7.30 4.87 -4.65
CA LEU A 128 -6.34 5.13 -5.72
C LEU A 128 -6.05 6.63 -5.82
N GLU A 129 -4.83 6.99 -6.17
CA GLU A 129 -4.45 8.37 -6.49
C GLU A 129 -3.97 8.54 -7.95
N GLY A 130 -3.94 7.45 -8.71
CA GLY A 130 -3.59 7.48 -10.12
C GLY A 130 -2.13 7.84 -10.40
N GLY A 131 -1.20 7.24 -9.69
CA GLY A 131 0.23 7.35 -10.01
C GLY A 131 0.53 6.68 -11.36
N GLY A 132 1.19 7.40 -12.26
CA GLY A 132 1.62 6.85 -13.54
C GLY A 132 2.67 5.73 -13.38
N GLY A 133 2.88 4.94 -14.43
CA GLY A 133 3.93 3.93 -14.46
C GLY A 133 5.35 4.53 -14.40
N SER A 134 6.29 3.83 -13.76
CA SER A 134 7.69 4.24 -13.72
C SER A 134 8.46 3.67 -14.91
N VAL A 135 8.94 4.55 -15.80
CA VAL A 135 9.79 4.17 -16.93
C VAL A 135 11.11 3.53 -16.45
N LYS A 136 11.63 3.93 -15.29
CA LYS A 136 12.85 3.36 -14.70
C LYS A 136 12.69 1.91 -14.24
N GLY A 137 11.46 1.45 -13.99
CA GLY A 137 11.17 0.06 -13.62
C GLY A 137 11.13 -0.90 -14.81
N SER A 138 10.87 -0.39 -16.01
CA SER A 138 10.68 -1.21 -17.22
C SER A 138 11.99 -1.80 -17.79
N ASN A 139 13.15 -1.23 -17.45
CA ASN A 139 14.45 -1.64 -17.99
C ASN A 139 15.22 -2.64 -17.12
N LYS A 140 14.70 -3.03 -15.96
CA LYS A 140 15.30 -4.11 -15.17
C LYS A 140 14.68 -5.44 -15.59
N LYS A 141 15.51 -6.40 -16.04
CA LYS A 141 15.08 -7.80 -16.28
C LYS A 141 14.24 -8.27 -15.09
N GLY A 142 12.95 -8.55 -15.33
CA GLY A 142 12.00 -8.99 -14.31
C GLY A 142 11.06 -7.90 -13.76
N GLY A 143 11.12 -6.67 -14.25
CA GLY A 143 10.11 -5.66 -13.96
C GLY A 143 8.84 -5.92 -14.74
N THR A 144 7.81 -6.42 -14.11
CA THR A 144 6.47 -6.52 -14.70
C THR A 144 5.92 -5.10 -14.89
N VAL A 145 5.97 -4.63 -16.12
CA VAL A 145 5.24 -3.45 -16.55
C VAL A 145 3.80 -3.87 -16.75
N GLY A 146 2.91 -3.32 -15.93
CA GLY A 146 1.49 -3.34 -16.26
C GLY A 146 0.78 -4.67 -16.00
N GLU A 147 0.99 -5.29 -14.83
CA GLU A 147 -0.05 -6.22 -14.38
C GLU A 147 -1.37 -5.47 -14.25
N PRO A 148 -2.48 -6.05 -14.72
CA PRO A 148 -3.78 -5.42 -14.64
C PRO A 148 -4.11 -5.09 -13.17
N VAL A 149 -4.74 -3.95 -12.95
CA VAL A 149 -5.13 -3.47 -11.61
C VAL A 149 -6.07 -4.45 -10.92
N PHE A 150 -6.79 -5.25 -11.70
CA PHE A 150 -7.69 -6.30 -11.22
C PHE A 150 -7.29 -7.63 -11.85
N THR A 151 -6.75 -8.52 -11.05
CA THR A 151 -6.28 -9.84 -11.48
C THR A 151 -7.24 -10.97 -11.13
N GLU A 152 -8.19 -10.72 -10.24
CA GLU A 152 -9.14 -11.71 -9.76
C GLU A 152 -10.47 -11.66 -10.56
N PRO A 153 -10.74 -12.65 -11.44
CA PRO A 153 -11.89 -12.61 -12.33
C PRO A 153 -13.25 -12.73 -11.60
N ARG A 154 -13.23 -13.15 -10.35
CA ARG A 154 -14.45 -13.24 -9.51
C ARG A 154 -14.86 -11.90 -8.91
N PHE A 155 -14.04 -10.87 -9.06
CA PHE A 155 -14.36 -9.52 -8.60
C PHE A 155 -15.50 -8.93 -9.42
N LYS A 156 -16.58 -8.59 -8.74
CA LYS A 156 -17.60 -7.70 -9.29
C LYS A 156 -17.27 -6.28 -8.83
N ILE A 157 -16.84 -5.47 -9.77
CA ILE A 157 -16.48 -4.08 -9.48
C ILE A 157 -17.76 -3.27 -9.41
N CYS A 158 -17.95 -2.60 -8.27
CA CYS A 158 -18.92 -1.51 -8.15
C CYS A 158 -18.10 -0.22 -8.12
N LEU A 159 -18.14 0.55 -9.21
CA LEU A 159 -17.58 1.89 -9.24
C LEU A 159 -18.58 2.82 -8.57
N LEU A 160 -18.24 3.28 -7.36
CA LEU A 160 -18.90 4.43 -6.79
C LEU A 160 -18.36 5.67 -7.51
N TYR A 161 -19.25 6.45 -8.08
CA TYR A 161 -18.95 7.69 -8.78
C TYR A 161 -18.28 8.69 -7.83
N THR A 162 -16.97 8.73 -7.85
CA THR A 162 -16.17 9.63 -7.01
C THR A 162 -15.04 10.32 -7.80
N SER A 163 -14.99 10.16 -9.13
CA SER A 163 -14.00 10.83 -9.97
C SER A 163 -14.70 11.72 -11.00
N ASP A 164 -14.11 12.87 -11.29
CA ASP A 164 -14.58 13.81 -12.32
C ASP A 164 -14.79 13.18 -13.71
N ALA A 165 -14.10 12.06 -13.97
CA ALA A 165 -14.26 11.28 -15.21
C ALA A 165 -15.62 10.58 -15.32
N ALA A 166 -16.42 10.52 -14.26
CA ALA A 166 -17.75 9.93 -14.29
C ALA A 166 -18.84 10.95 -14.67
N ASP A 167 -18.52 12.24 -14.59
CA ASP A 167 -19.47 13.33 -14.87
C ASP A 167 -19.42 13.79 -16.34
N GLU A 168 -18.50 13.25 -17.15
CA GLU A 168 -18.33 13.62 -18.56
C GLU A 168 -19.06 12.71 -19.56
N VAL A 169 -19.97 11.87 -19.12
CA VAL A 169 -20.79 11.01 -20.01
C VAL A 169 -22.21 11.58 -20.10
N ASP A 170 -22.36 12.61 -20.91
CA ASP A 170 -23.64 12.99 -21.54
C ASP A 170 -23.81 12.31 -22.90
#